data_f910054e42859f8a0d18100c3f3981bd
#
_entry.id   f910054e42859f8a0d18100c3f3981bd
#
_cell.length_a   1.000
_cell.length_b   1.000
_cell.length_c   1.000
_cell.angle_alpha   90.00
_cell.angle_beta   90.00
_cell.angle_gamma   90.00
#
_symmetry.space_group_name_H-M   'P 1'
#
loop_
_entity.id
_entity.type
_entity.pdbx_description
1 polymer ?
#
loop_
_entity_poly.entity_id
_entity_poly.type
_entity_poly.pdbx_seq_one_letter_code
_entity_poly.pdbx_strand_id
1 'polypeptide(L)'
;MDSITHLFLGGAIVAAIVPARHRRAALLAGAALNTLPDLDVFPLALCDDPIVRMTWHRGATHSWLVLPFVAWAIWAWFRGRGGRVAEAPTRWWWAILACLMAHPLIDAFTVYGTQLFWPLPMPPLMWSSLFIIDPLFTLPWLLACVVAWCARERILAQRALLAGITLGIAYVGWSLLAKSLVERAARPALVALGLRDAPSFSVPLPFNTLLWRVVAMTPDGFVEGERSLVADHGPMVFHAHASDTQALDAVSQLPAVVRVLWFNHHFAKAQVRDGTLVLSDLRMGSEPDYSFNFAVATRTGNRWQALRPPRQLPFVWKSRPGLDALWSRIWNQPPPTQ
;
A
#
# COMPACT_ATOMS: atom_id res chain seq x y z
N MET A 1 -3.76 -0.53 2.92
CA MET A 1 -4.34 -1.89 3.05
C MET A 1 -5.80 -1.81 2.71
N ASP A 2 -6.52 -2.91 2.50
CA ASP A 2 -7.97 -2.85 2.28
C ASP A 2 -8.73 -2.58 3.58
N SER A 3 -9.94 -1.99 3.45
CA SER A 3 -10.75 -1.57 4.61
C SER A 3 -11.18 -2.74 5.49
N ILE A 4 -11.34 -3.96 4.95
CA ILE A 4 -11.75 -5.14 5.72
C ILE A 4 -10.64 -5.53 6.69
N THR A 5 -9.39 -5.55 6.22
CA THR A 5 -8.21 -5.79 7.06
C THR A 5 -8.14 -4.77 8.20
N HIS A 6 -8.33 -3.47 7.90
CA HIS A 6 -8.31 -2.41 8.91
C HIS A 6 -9.40 -2.57 9.98
N LEU A 7 -10.62 -2.98 9.59
CA LEU A 7 -11.71 -3.24 10.54
C LEU A 7 -11.30 -4.29 11.59
N PHE A 8 -10.77 -5.42 11.14
CA PHE A 8 -10.40 -6.51 12.05
C PHE A 8 -9.11 -6.24 12.82
N LEU A 9 -8.12 -5.63 12.20
CA LEU A 9 -6.89 -5.18 12.85
C LEU A 9 -7.21 -4.26 14.04
N GLY A 10 -7.97 -3.20 13.78
CA GLY A 10 -8.35 -2.23 14.82
C GLY A 10 -9.20 -2.86 15.90
N GLY A 11 -10.19 -3.67 15.52
CA GLY A 11 -11.03 -4.41 16.47
C GLY A 11 -10.20 -5.29 17.40
N ALA A 12 -9.26 -6.07 16.86
CA ALA A 12 -8.40 -6.97 17.62
C ALA A 12 -7.48 -6.19 18.57
N ILE A 13 -6.82 -5.12 18.12
CA ILE A 13 -5.91 -4.31 18.93
C ILE A 13 -6.66 -3.71 20.13
N VAL A 14 -7.78 -3.02 19.88
CA VAL A 14 -8.51 -2.34 20.96
C VAL A 14 -9.08 -3.35 21.97
N ALA A 15 -9.67 -4.47 21.49
CA ALA A 15 -10.25 -5.50 22.33
C ALA A 15 -9.21 -6.28 23.15
N ALA A 16 -7.95 -6.36 22.68
CA ALA A 16 -6.87 -7.00 23.43
C ALA A 16 -6.38 -6.16 24.63
N ILE A 17 -6.44 -4.82 24.51
CA ILE A 17 -5.87 -3.88 25.49
C ILE A 17 -6.87 -3.52 26.61
N VAL A 18 -8.15 -3.33 26.25
CA VAL A 18 -9.16 -2.87 27.21
C VAL A 18 -9.63 -4.00 28.16
N PRO A 19 -10.31 -3.65 29.28
CA PRO A 19 -10.87 -4.67 30.16
C PRO A 19 -11.82 -5.64 29.45
N ALA A 20 -11.83 -6.92 29.86
CA ALA A 20 -12.63 -7.98 29.23
C ALA A 20 -14.13 -7.64 29.13
N ARG A 21 -14.70 -7.00 30.14
CA ARG A 21 -16.10 -6.54 30.14
C ARG A 21 -16.44 -5.51 29.05
N HIS A 22 -15.42 -4.82 28.50
CA HIS A 22 -15.59 -3.84 27.42
C HIS A 22 -15.39 -4.45 26.02
N ARG A 23 -15.00 -5.71 25.90
CA ARG A 23 -14.43 -6.34 24.69
C ARG A 23 -15.31 -6.19 23.46
N ARG A 24 -16.62 -6.46 23.53
CA ARG A 24 -17.51 -6.30 22.37
C ARG A 24 -17.59 -4.85 21.87
N ALA A 25 -17.72 -3.91 22.80
CA ALA A 25 -17.71 -2.50 22.44
C ALA A 25 -16.34 -2.07 21.86
N ALA A 26 -15.27 -2.66 22.37
CA ALA A 26 -13.91 -2.42 21.91
C ALA A 26 -13.65 -2.94 20.48
N LEU A 27 -14.21 -4.11 20.13
CA LEU A 27 -14.15 -4.63 18.75
C LEU A 27 -14.79 -3.65 17.77
N LEU A 28 -15.97 -3.13 18.08
CA LEU A 28 -16.67 -2.15 17.23
C LEU A 28 -15.96 -0.80 17.21
N ALA A 29 -15.52 -0.30 18.37
CA ALA A 29 -14.79 0.96 18.47
C ALA A 29 -13.45 0.88 17.73
N GLY A 30 -12.72 -0.22 17.85
CA GLY A 30 -11.47 -0.44 17.16
C GLY A 30 -11.65 -0.53 15.65
N ALA A 31 -12.69 -1.20 15.17
CA ALA A 31 -13.04 -1.23 13.76
C ALA A 31 -13.30 0.20 13.23
N ALA A 32 -14.11 0.99 13.93
CA ALA A 32 -14.41 2.38 13.54
C ALA A 32 -13.15 3.27 13.59
N LEU A 33 -12.35 3.17 14.67
CA LEU A 33 -11.14 3.96 14.84
C LEU A 33 -10.09 3.66 13.76
N ASN A 34 -9.91 2.39 13.41
CA ASN A 34 -8.91 2.01 12.42
C ASN A 34 -9.35 2.32 10.99
N THR A 35 -10.64 2.57 10.74
CA THR A 35 -11.15 3.04 9.44
C THR A 35 -11.11 4.58 9.34
N LEU A 36 -11.01 5.29 10.46
CA LEU A 36 -11.09 6.74 10.51
C LEU A 36 -10.08 7.46 9.60
N PRO A 37 -8.80 7.07 9.52
CA PRO A 37 -7.83 7.74 8.65
C PRO A 37 -8.23 7.72 7.17
N ASP A 38 -8.81 6.61 6.68
CA ASP A 38 -9.22 6.43 5.28
C ASP A 38 -10.47 7.23 4.89
N LEU A 39 -11.15 7.85 5.85
CA LEU A 39 -12.28 8.74 5.54
C LEU A 39 -11.85 10.02 4.82
N ASP A 40 -10.55 10.25 4.69
CA ASP A 40 -9.99 11.35 3.89
C ASP A 40 -10.36 11.26 2.40
N VAL A 41 -10.74 10.09 1.92
CA VAL A 41 -11.23 9.91 0.54
C VAL A 41 -12.50 10.73 0.25
N PHE A 42 -13.36 10.99 1.26
CA PHE A 42 -14.59 11.75 1.07
C PHE A 42 -14.34 13.25 0.79
N PRO A 43 -13.59 14.01 1.62
CA PRO A 43 -13.24 15.38 1.28
C PRO A 43 -12.35 15.46 0.02
N LEU A 44 -11.45 14.50 -0.20
CA LEU A 44 -10.62 14.46 -1.41
C LEU A 44 -11.45 14.20 -2.69
N ALA A 45 -12.58 13.51 -2.61
CA ALA A 45 -13.48 13.32 -3.74
C ALA A 45 -14.06 14.65 -4.30
N LEU A 46 -14.07 15.71 -3.50
CA LEU A 46 -14.49 17.05 -3.91
C LEU A 46 -13.39 17.84 -4.66
N CYS A 47 -12.17 17.31 -4.73
CA CYS A 47 -11.06 17.93 -5.45
C CYS A 47 -11.07 17.46 -6.91
N ASP A 48 -11.03 18.40 -7.86
CA ASP A 48 -11.05 18.08 -9.31
C ASP A 48 -9.72 17.52 -9.81
N ASP A 49 -8.61 17.79 -9.11
CA ASP A 49 -7.29 17.30 -9.50
C ASP A 49 -7.05 15.85 -8.98
N PRO A 50 -6.99 14.86 -9.90
CA PRO A 50 -6.81 13.47 -9.51
C PRO A 50 -5.42 13.16 -8.93
N ILE A 51 -4.40 13.96 -9.28
CA ILE A 51 -3.05 13.81 -8.72
C ILE A 51 -3.05 14.30 -7.28
N VAL A 52 -3.76 15.39 -6.98
CA VAL A 52 -3.96 15.86 -5.61
C VAL A 52 -4.70 14.80 -4.81
N ARG A 53 -5.81 14.25 -5.34
CA ARG A 53 -6.54 13.16 -4.67
C ARG A 53 -5.64 11.99 -4.31
N MET A 54 -4.86 11.47 -5.29
CA MET A 54 -3.95 10.37 -5.07
C MET A 54 -2.87 10.69 -4.03
N THR A 55 -2.26 11.86 -4.12
CA THR A 55 -1.07 12.19 -3.33
C THR A 55 -1.38 12.76 -1.95
N TRP A 56 -2.60 13.23 -1.68
CA TRP A 56 -3.05 13.67 -0.38
C TRP A 56 -3.72 12.55 0.43
N HIS A 57 -4.28 11.56 -0.25
CA HIS A 57 -4.67 10.33 0.42
C HIS A 57 -3.44 9.72 1.10
N ARG A 58 -3.60 9.30 2.35
CA ARG A 58 -2.51 8.86 3.24
C ARG A 58 -1.49 9.96 3.59
N GLY A 59 -1.95 11.22 3.60
CA GLY A 59 -1.18 12.37 4.08
C GLY A 59 -1.39 12.63 5.58
N ALA A 60 -1.95 13.80 5.91
CA ALA A 60 -2.14 14.26 7.30
C ALA A 60 -2.91 13.25 8.18
N THR A 61 -3.93 12.58 7.64
CA THR A 61 -4.75 11.59 8.33
C THR A 61 -4.00 10.30 8.70
N HIS A 62 -2.86 10.05 8.06
CA HIS A 62 -2.00 8.89 8.29
C HIS A 62 -0.68 9.25 8.97
N SER A 63 -0.54 10.50 9.41
CA SER A 63 0.70 10.97 10.03
C SER A 63 0.82 10.56 11.49
N TRP A 64 1.93 9.94 11.84
CA TRP A 64 2.30 9.66 13.23
C TRP A 64 2.54 10.91 14.06
N LEU A 65 2.76 12.07 13.42
CA LEU A 65 2.88 13.35 14.10
C LEU A 65 1.49 13.97 14.41
N VAL A 66 0.45 13.61 13.65
CA VAL A 66 -0.92 14.11 13.80
C VAL A 66 -1.79 13.17 14.64
N LEU A 67 -1.70 11.87 14.41
CA LEU A 67 -2.58 10.87 15.02
C LEU A 67 -2.57 10.82 16.55
N PRO A 68 -1.46 11.09 17.27
CA PRO A 68 -1.49 11.19 18.74
C PRO A 68 -2.41 12.29 19.27
N PHE A 69 -2.50 13.43 18.57
CA PHE A 69 -3.41 14.52 18.93
C PHE A 69 -4.88 14.13 18.66
N VAL A 70 -5.13 13.43 17.55
CA VAL A 70 -6.46 12.86 17.25
C VAL A 70 -6.86 11.84 18.32
N ALA A 71 -5.93 10.95 18.69
CA ALA A 71 -6.15 9.95 19.75
C ALA A 71 -6.49 10.62 21.09
N TRP A 72 -5.74 11.68 21.43
CA TRP A 72 -5.99 12.45 22.64
C TRP A 72 -7.36 13.13 22.62
N ALA A 73 -7.74 13.75 21.53
CA ALA A 73 -9.04 14.42 21.41
C ALA A 73 -10.20 13.42 21.54
N ILE A 74 -10.12 12.28 20.87
CA ILE A 74 -11.13 11.20 20.96
C ILE A 74 -11.19 10.67 22.40
N TRP A 75 -10.04 10.35 23.00
CA TRP A 75 -9.98 9.84 24.36
C TRP A 75 -10.54 10.84 25.40
N ALA A 76 -10.14 12.12 25.31
CA ALA A 76 -10.59 13.17 26.21
C ALA A 76 -12.11 13.39 26.11
N TRP A 77 -12.63 13.41 24.89
CA TRP A 77 -14.07 13.51 24.62
C TRP A 77 -14.88 12.40 25.28
N PHE A 78 -14.50 11.14 25.04
CA PHE A 78 -15.23 10.00 25.60
C PHE A 78 -15.02 9.84 27.11
N ARG A 79 -13.83 10.19 27.62
CA ARG A 79 -13.57 10.23 29.06
C ARG A 79 -14.47 11.25 29.77
N GLY A 80 -14.61 12.46 29.20
CA GLY A 80 -15.45 13.52 29.75
C GLY A 80 -16.96 13.17 29.78
N ARG A 81 -17.39 12.26 28.89
CA ARG A 81 -18.78 11.78 28.85
C ARG A 81 -19.10 10.61 29.79
N GLY A 82 -18.11 10.11 30.48
CA GLY A 82 -18.27 8.96 31.37
C GLY A 82 -18.23 7.61 30.61
N GLY A 83 -18.85 6.59 31.17
CA GLY A 83 -18.94 5.27 30.58
C GLY A 83 -17.60 4.51 30.52
N ARG A 84 -17.44 3.61 29.55
CA ARG A 84 -16.34 2.63 29.47
C ARG A 84 -14.96 3.28 29.44
N VAL A 85 -14.82 4.42 28.79
CA VAL A 85 -13.52 5.12 28.71
C VAL A 85 -13.15 5.72 30.06
N ALA A 86 -14.12 6.29 30.78
CA ALA A 86 -13.92 6.82 32.13
C ALA A 86 -13.67 5.71 33.17
N GLU A 87 -14.26 4.52 32.99
CA GLU A 87 -14.04 3.36 33.88
C GLU A 87 -12.62 2.78 33.80
N ALA A 88 -11.94 2.91 32.64
CA ALA A 88 -10.58 2.39 32.42
C ALA A 88 -9.76 3.33 31.52
N PRO A 89 -9.53 4.58 31.95
CA PRO A 89 -9.04 5.65 31.08
C PRO A 89 -7.65 5.36 30.48
N THR A 90 -6.73 4.82 31.28
CA THR A 90 -5.38 4.50 30.81
C THR A 90 -5.37 3.39 29.75
N ARG A 91 -6.18 2.33 29.92
CA ARG A 91 -6.25 1.25 28.94
C ARG A 91 -6.89 1.73 27.62
N TRP A 92 -7.94 2.55 27.70
CA TRP A 92 -8.57 3.12 26.54
C TRP A 92 -7.66 4.13 25.82
N TRP A 93 -6.86 4.91 26.53
CA TRP A 93 -5.84 5.78 25.94
C TRP A 93 -4.88 4.99 25.04
N TRP A 94 -4.26 3.97 25.61
CA TRP A 94 -3.31 3.15 24.86
C TRP A 94 -3.96 2.36 23.72
N ALA A 95 -5.21 1.91 23.92
CA ALA A 95 -5.96 1.20 22.89
C ALA A 95 -6.27 2.09 21.68
N ILE A 96 -6.76 3.31 21.92
CA ILE A 96 -7.07 4.29 20.88
C ILE A 96 -5.79 4.70 20.14
N LEU A 97 -4.73 5.04 20.88
CA LEU A 97 -3.45 5.43 20.30
C LEU A 97 -2.86 4.29 19.46
N ALA A 98 -2.74 3.09 20.01
CA ALA A 98 -2.19 1.94 19.29
C ALA A 98 -3.00 1.60 18.03
N CYS A 99 -4.33 1.68 18.10
CA CYS A 99 -5.22 1.45 16.98
C CYS A 99 -4.98 2.44 15.84
N LEU A 100 -4.94 3.74 16.14
CA LEU A 100 -4.73 4.79 15.15
C LEU A 100 -3.31 4.77 14.57
N MET A 101 -2.29 4.46 15.39
CA MET A 101 -0.90 4.35 14.91
C MET A 101 -0.65 3.09 14.07
N ALA A 102 -1.37 2.00 14.35
CA ALA A 102 -1.23 0.75 13.59
C ALA A 102 -1.77 0.86 12.15
N HIS A 103 -2.80 1.70 11.92
CA HIS A 103 -3.37 1.90 10.58
C HIS A 103 -2.31 2.31 9.54
N PRO A 104 -1.66 3.48 9.65
CA PRO A 104 -0.69 3.92 8.67
C PRO A 104 0.59 3.08 8.69
N LEU A 105 0.91 2.41 9.82
CA LEU A 105 2.02 1.48 9.89
C LEU A 105 1.83 0.32 8.91
N ILE A 106 0.67 -0.33 8.94
CA ILE A 106 0.37 -1.44 8.02
C ILE A 106 0.28 -0.95 6.57
N ASP A 107 -0.24 0.24 6.36
CA ASP A 107 -0.28 0.84 5.03
C ASP A 107 1.10 1.09 4.42
N ALA A 108 2.10 1.42 5.23
CA ALA A 108 3.47 1.60 4.78
C ALA A 108 4.11 0.30 4.26
N PHE A 109 3.58 -0.88 4.62
CA PHE A 109 4.00 -2.16 4.05
C PHE A 109 3.43 -2.41 2.65
N THR A 110 2.47 -1.60 2.19
CA THR A 110 1.95 -1.68 0.81
C THR A 110 2.77 -0.81 -0.15
N VAL A 111 2.60 -1.05 -1.43
CA VAL A 111 3.35 -0.35 -2.49
C VAL A 111 2.81 1.07 -2.78
N TYR A 112 1.60 1.41 -2.31
CA TYR A 112 0.99 2.72 -2.56
C TYR A 112 1.82 3.88 -2.00
N GLY A 113 2.34 3.69 -0.79
CA GLY A 113 3.08 4.73 -0.06
C GLY A 113 2.22 5.47 0.97
N THR A 114 2.82 5.76 2.13
CA THR A 114 2.16 6.40 3.27
C THR A 114 3.04 7.48 3.87
N GLN A 115 2.50 8.68 4.05
CA GLN A 115 3.25 9.84 4.56
C GLN A 115 3.27 9.84 6.10
N LEU A 116 3.96 8.85 6.71
CA LEU A 116 3.99 8.67 8.17
C LEU A 116 4.46 9.91 8.93
N PHE A 117 5.29 10.72 8.30
CA PHE A 117 5.91 11.90 8.93
C PHE A 117 5.40 13.23 8.35
N TRP A 118 4.21 13.24 7.69
CA TRP A 118 3.62 14.50 7.26
C TRP A 118 3.54 15.49 8.46
N PRO A 119 3.89 16.80 8.35
CA PRO A 119 4.13 17.57 7.14
C PRO A 119 5.59 17.64 6.66
N LEU A 120 6.47 16.75 7.13
CA LEU A 120 7.85 16.75 6.66
C LEU A 120 7.91 16.45 5.15
N PRO A 121 8.77 17.12 4.38
CA PRO A 121 8.83 16.99 2.93
C PRO A 121 9.57 15.71 2.47
N MET A 122 9.21 14.58 3.06
CA MET A 122 9.75 13.27 2.74
C MET A 122 8.84 12.54 1.75
N PRO A 123 9.38 11.78 0.79
CA PRO A 123 8.56 10.89 -0.03
C PRO A 123 7.78 9.90 0.85
N PRO A 124 6.59 9.46 0.42
CA PRO A 124 5.80 8.49 1.16
C PRO A 124 6.57 7.20 1.41
N LEU A 125 6.50 6.64 2.62
CA LEU A 125 7.14 5.36 2.92
C LEU A 125 6.43 4.22 2.20
N MET A 126 7.21 3.39 1.50
CA MET A 126 6.75 2.31 0.65
C MET A 126 7.64 1.07 0.87
N TRP A 127 7.33 0.27 1.90
CA TRP A 127 8.10 -0.95 2.14
C TRP A 127 7.71 -2.09 1.19
N SER A 128 6.55 -1.99 0.55
CA SER A 128 6.08 -2.85 -0.55
C SER A 128 6.29 -4.36 -0.30
N SER A 129 6.01 -4.85 0.91
CA SER A 129 6.13 -6.25 1.29
C SER A 129 4.79 -6.99 1.39
N LEU A 130 3.68 -6.23 1.42
CA LEU A 130 2.33 -6.78 1.43
C LEU A 130 1.53 -6.28 0.21
N PHE A 131 0.72 -7.18 -0.38
CA PHE A 131 -0.27 -6.74 -1.35
C PHE A 131 -1.43 -6.03 -0.62
N ILE A 132 -2.08 -5.07 -1.29
CA ILE A 132 -3.11 -4.23 -0.67
C ILE A 132 -4.31 -5.03 -0.15
N ILE A 133 -4.62 -6.17 -0.77
CA ILE A 133 -5.63 -7.14 -0.35
C ILE A 133 -4.92 -8.49 -0.16
N ASP A 134 -4.64 -8.85 1.08
CA ASP A 134 -3.98 -10.12 1.41
C ASP A 134 -4.86 -10.95 2.36
N PRO A 135 -5.55 -11.99 1.84
CA PRO A 135 -6.44 -12.81 2.64
C PRO A 135 -5.73 -13.56 3.77
N LEU A 136 -4.48 -13.99 3.54
CA LEU A 136 -3.71 -14.71 4.56
C LEU A 136 -3.28 -13.80 5.71
N PHE A 137 -3.02 -12.52 5.42
CA PHE A 137 -2.78 -11.51 6.44
C PHE A 137 -4.06 -11.17 7.21
N THR A 138 -5.20 -11.09 6.52
CA THR A 138 -6.49 -10.68 7.11
C THR A 138 -7.11 -11.76 7.98
N LEU A 139 -6.97 -13.02 7.60
CA LEU A 139 -7.64 -14.16 8.24
C LEU A 139 -7.37 -14.30 9.75
N PRO A 140 -6.13 -14.19 10.26
CA PRO A 140 -5.85 -14.25 11.70
C PRO A 140 -6.59 -13.18 12.51
N TRP A 141 -6.68 -11.97 12.00
CA TRP A 141 -7.39 -10.85 12.63
C TRP A 141 -8.90 -11.08 12.66
N LEU A 142 -9.47 -11.54 11.55
CA LEU A 142 -10.88 -11.90 11.42
C LEU A 142 -11.24 -12.99 12.44
N LEU A 143 -10.52 -14.11 12.45
CA LEU A 143 -10.78 -15.23 13.34
C LEU A 143 -10.66 -14.82 14.82
N ALA A 144 -9.64 -14.03 15.16
CA ALA A 144 -9.46 -13.51 16.50
C ALA A 144 -10.66 -12.65 16.97
N CYS A 145 -11.13 -11.75 16.08
CA CYS A 145 -12.30 -10.91 16.37
C CYS A 145 -13.58 -11.75 16.53
N VAL A 146 -13.81 -12.75 15.67
CA VAL A 146 -14.99 -13.63 15.76
C VAL A 146 -14.97 -14.43 17.06
N VAL A 147 -13.86 -15.06 17.40
CA VAL A 147 -13.72 -15.80 18.65
C VAL A 147 -13.90 -14.88 19.86
N ALA A 148 -13.30 -13.67 19.82
CA ALA A 148 -13.44 -12.71 20.91
C ALA A 148 -14.87 -12.20 21.08
N TRP A 149 -15.60 -12.02 19.98
CA TRP A 149 -17.01 -11.64 20.00
C TRP A 149 -17.90 -12.71 20.65
N CYS A 150 -17.68 -13.99 20.30
CA CYS A 150 -18.43 -15.12 20.82
C CYS A 150 -18.05 -15.48 22.26
N ALA A 151 -16.77 -15.55 22.58
CA ALA A 151 -16.27 -15.95 23.89
C ALA A 151 -16.34 -14.85 24.96
N ARG A 152 -16.61 -13.60 24.56
CA ARG A 152 -16.82 -12.43 25.45
C ARG A 152 -15.66 -12.21 26.44
N GLU A 153 -15.95 -12.38 27.74
CA GLU A 153 -15.00 -12.14 28.84
C GLU A 153 -14.09 -13.34 29.15
N ARG A 154 -14.34 -14.48 28.51
CA ARG A 154 -13.58 -15.71 28.77
C ARG A 154 -12.11 -15.53 28.35
N ILE A 155 -11.22 -16.27 29.03
CA ILE A 155 -9.78 -16.27 28.71
C ILE A 155 -9.49 -16.69 27.27
N LEU A 156 -10.37 -17.52 26.67
CA LEU A 156 -10.29 -17.92 25.28
C LEU A 156 -10.27 -16.70 24.32
N ALA A 157 -11.12 -15.69 24.59
CA ALA A 157 -11.14 -14.48 23.78
C ALA A 157 -9.80 -13.73 23.83
N GLN A 158 -9.20 -13.60 25.02
CA GLN A 158 -7.90 -12.94 25.16
C GLN A 158 -6.79 -13.72 24.43
N ARG A 159 -6.80 -15.04 24.58
CA ARG A 159 -5.84 -15.91 23.88
C ARG A 159 -5.98 -15.83 22.36
N ALA A 160 -7.21 -15.81 21.84
CA ALA A 160 -7.47 -15.67 20.41
C ALA A 160 -7.00 -14.31 19.87
N LEU A 161 -7.25 -13.20 20.59
CA LEU A 161 -6.77 -11.87 20.20
C LEU A 161 -5.25 -11.81 20.18
N LEU A 162 -4.57 -12.32 21.20
CA LEU A 162 -3.10 -12.36 21.24
C LEU A 162 -2.53 -13.26 20.14
N ALA A 163 -3.15 -14.41 19.88
CA ALA A 163 -2.74 -15.30 18.79
C ALA A 163 -2.90 -14.62 17.42
N GLY A 164 -4.03 -13.93 17.16
CA GLY A 164 -4.25 -13.17 15.93
C GLY A 164 -3.20 -12.07 15.72
N ILE A 165 -2.90 -11.30 16.78
CA ILE A 165 -1.86 -10.26 16.76
C ILE A 165 -0.48 -10.88 16.47
N THR A 166 -0.12 -11.97 17.17
CA THR A 166 1.16 -12.65 16.97
C THR A 166 1.30 -13.19 15.56
N LEU A 167 0.26 -13.84 15.02
CA LEU A 167 0.25 -14.36 13.65
C LEU A 167 0.34 -13.24 12.63
N GLY A 168 -0.36 -12.11 12.83
CA GLY A 168 -0.26 -10.95 11.96
C GLY A 168 1.15 -10.35 11.94
N ILE A 169 1.79 -10.19 13.10
CA ILE A 169 3.18 -9.73 13.19
C ILE A 169 4.14 -10.74 12.53
N ALA A 170 3.96 -12.03 12.77
CA ALA A 170 4.75 -13.08 12.15
C ALA A 170 4.62 -13.07 10.62
N TYR A 171 3.41 -12.83 10.11
CA TYR A 171 3.18 -12.71 8.66
C TYR A 171 3.86 -11.48 8.04
N VAL A 172 3.86 -10.33 8.73
CA VAL A 172 4.67 -9.17 8.31
C VAL A 172 6.16 -9.52 8.30
N GLY A 173 6.65 -10.20 9.33
CA GLY A 173 8.04 -10.70 9.37
C GLY A 173 8.36 -11.62 8.19
N TRP A 174 7.46 -12.55 7.89
CA TRP A 174 7.56 -13.39 6.70
C TRP A 174 7.58 -12.57 5.40
N SER A 175 6.68 -11.59 5.24
CA SER A 175 6.61 -10.78 4.03
C SER A 175 7.90 -10.01 3.75
N LEU A 176 8.55 -9.50 4.80
CA LEU A 176 9.86 -8.85 4.71
C LEU A 176 10.97 -9.83 4.35
N LEU A 177 10.94 -11.04 4.91
CA LEU A 177 11.87 -12.11 4.55
C LEU A 177 11.68 -12.50 3.07
N ALA A 178 10.43 -12.73 2.65
CA ALA A 178 10.08 -13.06 1.27
C ALA A 178 10.59 -11.98 0.30
N LYS A 179 10.36 -10.70 0.62
CA LYS A 179 10.91 -9.57 -0.13
C LYS A 179 12.43 -9.66 -0.26
N SER A 180 13.14 -9.88 0.84
CA SER A 180 14.60 -9.97 0.84
C SER A 180 15.12 -11.14 0.00
N LEU A 181 14.42 -12.27 -0.02
CA LEU A 181 14.77 -13.44 -0.84
C LEU A 181 14.60 -13.13 -2.33
N VAL A 182 13.51 -12.46 -2.71
CA VAL A 182 13.26 -12.04 -4.10
C VAL A 182 14.30 -11.03 -4.57
N GLU A 183 14.61 -10.02 -3.77
CA GLU A 183 15.61 -9.00 -4.12
C GLU A 183 17.01 -9.61 -4.26
N ARG A 184 17.36 -10.58 -3.42
CA ARG A 184 18.61 -11.35 -3.57
C ARG A 184 18.62 -12.17 -4.85
N ALA A 185 17.49 -12.77 -5.24
CA ALA A 185 17.39 -13.54 -6.49
C ALA A 185 17.43 -12.66 -7.75
N ALA A 186 16.90 -11.43 -7.67
CA ALA A 186 16.90 -10.47 -8.76
C ALA A 186 18.30 -9.86 -9.02
N ARG A 187 19.09 -9.66 -7.96
CA ARG A 187 20.34 -8.92 -7.99
C ARG A 187 21.37 -9.41 -9.04
N PRO A 188 21.66 -10.72 -9.18
CA PRO A 188 22.61 -11.19 -10.20
C PRO A 188 22.19 -10.84 -11.63
N ALA A 189 20.88 -10.97 -11.93
CA ALA A 189 20.36 -10.64 -13.27
C ALA A 189 20.39 -9.13 -13.52
N LEU A 190 20.06 -8.29 -12.53
CA LEU A 190 20.20 -6.83 -12.65
C LEU A 190 21.66 -6.41 -12.85
N VAL A 191 22.60 -7.05 -12.16
CA VAL A 191 24.05 -6.80 -12.37
C VAL A 191 24.48 -7.17 -13.78
N ALA A 192 24.02 -8.31 -14.32
CA ALA A 192 24.32 -8.73 -15.68
C ALA A 192 23.74 -7.78 -16.73
N LEU A 193 22.64 -7.10 -16.43
CA LEU A 193 22.05 -6.04 -17.27
C LEU A 193 22.71 -4.66 -17.08
N GLY A 194 23.74 -4.53 -16.24
CA GLY A 194 24.36 -3.24 -15.93
C GLY A 194 23.56 -2.34 -15.00
N LEU A 195 22.52 -2.88 -14.33
CA LEU A 195 21.56 -2.14 -13.51
C LEU A 195 21.80 -2.35 -12.00
N ARG A 196 23.05 -2.57 -11.57
CA ARG A 196 23.40 -2.83 -10.16
C ARG A 196 22.86 -1.78 -9.20
N ASP A 197 23.01 -0.51 -9.57
CA ASP A 197 22.68 0.65 -8.73
C ASP A 197 21.46 1.41 -9.24
N ALA A 198 20.72 0.82 -10.18
CA ALA A 198 19.50 1.41 -10.71
C ALA A 198 18.39 1.43 -9.63
N PRO A 199 17.61 2.53 -9.55
CA PRO A 199 16.43 2.54 -8.69
C PRO A 199 15.52 1.34 -9.00
N SER A 200 15.19 0.58 -7.97
CA SER A 200 14.37 -0.62 -8.13
C SER A 200 13.45 -0.84 -6.94
N PHE A 201 12.36 -1.54 -7.17
CA PHE A 201 11.48 -2.02 -6.11
C PHE A 201 10.97 -3.42 -6.43
N SER A 202 10.58 -4.13 -5.38
CA SER A 202 9.86 -5.39 -5.48
C SER A 202 8.49 -5.27 -4.79
N VAL A 203 7.49 -5.95 -5.31
CA VAL A 203 6.13 -5.95 -4.77
C VAL A 203 5.51 -7.33 -4.95
N PRO A 204 4.78 -7.86 -3.96
CA PRO A 204 4.04 -9.11 -4.13
C PRO A 204 2.89 -8.91 -5.10
N LEU A 205 2.59 -9.93 -5.91
CA LEU A 205 1.44 -9.94 -6.80
C LEU A 205 0.14 -10.22 -6.02
N PRO A 206 -1.04 -10.02 -6.65
CA PRO A 206 -2.32 -10.06 -5.97
C PRO A 206 -2.54 -11.26 -5.06
N PHE A 207 -3.04 -10.98 -3.83
CA PHE A 207 -3.54 -11.94 -2.84
C PHE A 207 -2.51 -12.90 -2.22
N ASN A 208 -1.20 -12.67 -2.39
CA ASN A 208 -0.18 -13.57 -1.86
C ASN A 208 1.15 -12.85 -1.59
N THR A 209 2.09 -13.58 -0.96
CA THR A 209 3.48 -13.17 -0.74
C THR A 209 4.47 -14.21 -1.29
N LEU A 210 4.04 -15.06 -2.22
CA LEU A 210 4.87 -16.12 -2.82
C LEU A 210 5.33 -15.76 -4.25
N LEU A 211 4.51 -15.01 -4.98
CA LEU A 211 4.80 -14.54 -6.32
C LEU A 211 5.02 -13.02 -6.30
N TRP A 212 6.13 -12.58 -6.85
CA TRP A 212 6.62 -11.20 -6.76
C TRP A 212 6.95 -10.65 -8.12
N ARG A 213 6.78 -9.35 -8.26
CA ARG A 213 7.24 -8.54 -9.39
C ARG A 213 8.39 -7.65 -8.93
N VAL A 214 9.44 -7.56 -9.73
CA VAL A 214 10.58 -6.66 -9.53
C VAL A 214 10.67 -5.72 -10.72
N VAL A 215 10.82 -4.43 -10.46
CA VAL A 215 10.97 -3.38 -11.47
C VAL A 215 12.27 -2.64 -11.19
N ALA A 216 13.07 -2.38 -12.23
CA ALA A 216 14.23 -1.52 -12.16
C ALA A 216 14.20 -0.51 -13.30
N MET A 217 14.50 0.76 -12.98
CA MET A 217 14.53 1.84 -13.96
C MET A 217 15.78 1.76 -14.83
N THR A 218 15.63 2.13 -16.10
CA THR A 218 16.73 2.25 -17.08
C THR A 218 16.75 3.66 -17.67
N PRO A 219 17.82 4.08 -18.34
CA PRO A 219 17.87 5.38 -19.01
C PRO A 219 16.73 5.59 -20.03
N ASP A 220 16.30 4.51 -20.70
CA ASP A 220 15.30 4.57 -21.77
C ASP A 220 13.92 4.03 -21.35
N GLY A 221 13.74 3.69 -20.04
CA GLY A 221 12.49 3.15 -19.56
C GLY A 221 12.64 2.33 -18.27
N PHE A 222 12.30 1.06 -18.31
CA PHE A 222 12.43 0.16 -17.17
C PHE A 222 12.49 -1.31 -17.62
N VAL A 223 12.95 -2.15 -16.72
CA VAL A 223 12.83 -3.60 -16.86
C VAL A 223 11.92 -4.15 -15.76
N GLU A 224 11.13 -5.16 -16.07
CA GLU A 224 10.34 -5.87 -15.08
C GLU A 224 10.48 -7.38 -15.22
N GLY A 225 10.40 -8.09 -14.10
CA GLY A 225 10.44 -9.53 -14.05
C GLY A 225 9.63 -10.06 -12.88
N GLU A 226 9.23 -11.32 -12.99
CA GLU A 226 8.50 -12.01 -11.94
C GLU A 226 9.33 -13.10 -11.28
N ARG A 227 9.06 -13.37 -10.01
CA ARG A 227 9.70 -14.44 -9.23
C ARG A 227 8.71 -15.14 -8.34
N SER A 228 8.51 -16.44 -8.54
CA SER A 228 7.92 -17.32 -7.55
C SER A 228 8.98 -17.81 -6.57
N LEU A 229 8.71 -17.67 -5.27
CA LEU A 229 9.58 -18.23 -4.23
C LEU A 229 9.49 -19.75 -4.13
N VAL A 230 8.47 -20.37 -4.75
CA VAL A 230 8.22 -21.81 -4.69
C VAL A 230 8.69 -22.51 -5.95
N ALA A 231 8.33 -21.98 -7.12
CA ALA A 231 8.55 -22.68 -8.38
C ALA A 231 9.85 -22.29 -9.09
N ASP A 232 10.32 -21.05 -8.94
CA ASP A 232 11.39 -20.56 -9.79
C ASP A 232 12.78 -20.92 -9.25
N HIS A 233 13.58 -21.53 -10.10
CA HIS A 233 14.99 -21.85 -9.86
C HIS A 233 15.86 -21.09 -10.89
N GLY A 234 17.11 -20.82 -10.54
CA GLY A 234 18.03 -20.10 -11.43
C GLY A 234 17.86 -18.58 -11.47
N PRO A 235 18.48 -17.90 -12.46
CA PRO A 235 18.45 -16.46 -12.62
C PRO A 235 17.04 -15.95 -12.92
N MET A 236 16.72 -14.75 -12.44
CA MET A 236 15.47 -14.07 -12.76
C MET A 236 15.54 -13.50 -14.19
N VAL A 237 14.44 -13.62 -14.95
CA VAL A 237 14.32 -13.06 -16.30
C VAL A 237 13.63 -11.72 -16.22
N PHE A 238 14.20 -10.73 -16.92
CA PHE A 238 13.65 -9.37 -17.01
C PHE A 238 13.28 -9.05 -18.46
N HIS A 239 12.16 -8.37 -18.64
CA HIS A 239 11.67 -7.84 -19.92
C HIS A 239 11.83 -6.32 -19.92
N ALA A 240 12.39 -5.77 -21.00
CA ALA A 240 12.60 -4.33 -21.14
C ALA A 240 11.37 -3.66 -21.75
N HIS A 241 11.03 -2.49 -21.22
CA HIS A 241 9.93 -1.66 -21.68
C HIS A 241 10.38 -0.22 -21.85
N ALA A 242 10.10 0.34 -23.01
CA ALA A 242 10.45 1.73 -23.32
C ALA A 242 9.55 2.73 -22.60
N SER A 243 10.10 3.91 -22.34
CA SER A 243 9.42 5.10 -21.84
C SER A 243 9.86 6.33 -22.61
N ASP A 244 8.95 7.25 -22.87
CA ASP A 244 9.25 8.53 -23.55
C ASP A 244 9.99 9.49 -22.60
N THR A 245 11.21 9.15 -22.22
CA THR A 245 12.01 9.90 -21.24
C THR A 245 12.28 11.33 -21.72
N GLN A 246 12.52 11.54 -23.02
CA GLN A 246 12.70 12.88 -23.59
C GLN A 246 11.43 13.76 -23.42
N ALA A 247 10.25 13.19 -23.62
CA ALA A 247 9.00 13.92 -23.39
C ALA A 247 8.78 14.21 -21.90
N LEU A 248 9.16 13.29 -21.02
CA LEU A 248 9.11 13.46 -19.57
C LEU A 248 10.04 14.60 -19.11
N ASP A 249 11.26 14.63 -19.60
CA ASP A 249 12.25 15.66 -19.28
C ASP A 249 11.78 17.05 -19.70
N ALA A 250 11.17 17.15 -20.90
CA ALA A 250 10.62 18.41 -21.41
C ALA A 250 9.49 19.01 -20.54
N VAL A 251 8.86 18.21 -19.68
CA VAL A 251 7.76 18.63 -18.77
C VAL A 251 8.11 18.43 -17.30
N SER A 252 9.33 18.08 -16.97
CA SER A 252 9.78 17.71 -15.62
C SER A 252 9.50 18.78 -14.55
N GLN A 253 9.40 20.07 -14.95
CA GLN A 253 9.12 21.20 -14.07
C GLN A 253 7.62 21.47 -13.88
N LEU A 254 6.73 20.77 -14.57
CA LEU A 254 5.28 20.97 -14.36
C LEU A 254 4.89 20.47 -12.96
N PRO A 255 4.12 21.25 -12.16
CA PRO A 255 3.75 20.88 -10.78
C PRO A 255 3.11 19.50 -10.66
N ALA A 256 2.27 19.13 -11.62
CA ALA A 256 1.63 17.81 -11.68
C ALA A 256 2.65 16.69 -11.83
N VAL A 257 3.66 16.87 -12.70
CA VAL A 257 4.74 15.90 -12.94
C VAL A 257 5.63 15.76 -11.72
N VAL A 258 6.13 16.90 -11.19
CA VAL A 258 6.94 16.93 -9.96
C VAL A 258 6.24 16.18 -8.83
N ARG A 259 4.93 16.41 -8.67
CA ARG A 259 4.17 15.79 -7.58
C ARG A 259 3.99 14.27 -7.77
N VAL A 260 3.71 13.81 -8.98
CA VAL A 260 3.62 12.37 -9.27
C VAL A 260 4.97 11.69 -9.04
N LEU A 261 6.05 12.27 -9.59
CA LEU A 261 7.40 11.70 -9.46
C LEU A 261 7.88 11.66 -8.01
N TRP A 262 7.60 12.70 -7.23
CA TRP A 262 7.86 12.68 -5.78
C TRP A 262 7.09 11.58 -5.06
N PHE A 263 5.79 11.42 -5.38
CA PHE A 263 4.92 10.48 -4.69
C PHE A 263 5.26 9.03 -5.03
N ASN A 264 5.63 8.75 -6.29
CA ASN A 264 5.91 7.40 -6.75
C ASN A 264 7.41 7.04 -6.77
N HIS A 265 8.26 7.84 -6.14
CA HIS A 265 9.72 7.64 -6.08
C HIS A 265 10.37 7.57 -7.46
N HIS A 266 9.86 8.33 -8.43
CA HIS A 266 10.28 8.31 -9.84
C HIS A 266 10.01 7.00 -10.58
N PHE A 267 9.24 6.06 -10.02
CA PHE A 267 8.81 4.86 -10.72
C PHE A 267 7.61 5.17 -11.62
N ALA A 268 7.87 5.85 -12.73
CA ALA A 268 6.87 6.26 -13.70
C ALA A 268 7.26 5.86 -15.12
N LYS A 269 6.28 5.43 -15.91
CA LYS A 269 6.37 5.31 -17.36
C LYS A 269 5.74 6.54 -18.00
N ALA A 270 6.46 7.20 -18.87
CA ALA A 270 5.94 8.26 -19.74
C ALA A 270 5.60 7.69 -21.11
N GLN A 271 4.47 8.06 -21.67
CA GLN A 271 4.05 7.67 -23.01
C GLN A 271 3.28 8.79 -23.70
N VAL A 272 3.68 9.11 -24.93
CA VAL A 272 2.92 10.05 -25.77
C VAL A 272 1.86 9.28 -26.55
N ARG A 273 0.58 9.62 -26.33
CA ARG A 273 -0.57 9.06 -27.02
C ARG A 273 -1.37 10.21 -27.64
N ASP A 274 -1.50 10.24 -28.95
CA ASP A 274 -2.24 11.27 -29.69
C ASP A 274 -1.88 12.71 -29.25
N GLY A 275 -0.58 13.00 -29.15
CA GLY A 275 -0.06 14.29 -28.73
C GLY A 275 -0.26 14.61 -27.22
N THR A 276 -0.75 13.66 -26.44
CA THR A 276 -0.93 13.80 -24.99
C THR A 276 0.12 12.98 -24.25
N LEU A 277 0.83 13.59 -23.31
CA LEU A 277 1.74 12.89 -22.42
C LEU A 277 0.98 12.27 -21.24
N VAL A 278 1.08 10.97 -21.14
CA VAL A 278 0.50 10.15 -20.07
C VAL A 278 1.62 9.63 -19.17
N LEU A 279 1.48 9.84 -17.86
CA LEU A 279 2.34 9.24 -16.85
C LEU A 279 1.58 8.07 -16.19
N SER A 280 2.19 6.89 -16.20
CA SER A 280 1.69 5.70 -15.52
C SER A 280 2.56 5.42 -14.29
N ASP A 281 1.92 5.20 -13.14
CA ASP A 281 2.60 4.78 -11.91
C ASP A 281 2.94 3.29 -12.00
N LEU A 282 4.22 2.97 -12.10
CA LEU A 282 4.71 1.60 -12.27
C LEU A 282 4.48 0.71 -11.04
N ARG A 283 4.15 1.30 -9.89
CA ARG A 283 4.05 0.57 -8.63
C ARG A 283 2.78 -0.28 -8.55
N MET A 284 1.71 0.14 -9.21
CA MET A 284 0.39 -0.51 -9.11
C MET A 284 -0.13 -0.98 -10.46
N GLY A 285 0.09 -2.23 -10.73
CA GLY A 285 -0.20 -2.90 -12.00
C GLY A 285 1.05 -3.54 -12.59
N SER A 286 0.99 -3.97 -13.82
CA SER A 286 2.10 -4.48 -14.63
C SER A 286 1.88 -4.07 -16.08
N GLU A 287 2.91 -4.12 -16.91
CA GLU A 287 2.79 -3.75 -18.32
C GLU A 287 1.77 -4.66 -19.03
N PRO A 288 0.84 -4.10 -19.83
CA PRO A 288 0.62 -2.68 -20.13
C PRO A 288 -0.41 -1.99 -19.19
N ASP A 289 -0.89 -2.65 -18.15
CA ASP A 289 -2.07 -2.27 -17.36
C ASP A 289 -1.68 -1.70 -15.98
N TYR A 290 -1.61 -0.37 -15.89
CA TYR A 290 -1.36 0.33 -14.64
C TYR A 290 -2.64 0.98 -14.10
N SER A 291 -2.83 0.92 -12.77
CA SER A 291 -4.04 1.44 -12.12
C SER A 291 -4.11 2.98 -12.14
N PHE A 292 -2.97 3.65 -12.12
CA PHE A 292 -2.89 5.11 -12.12
C PHE A 292 -2.19 5.62 -13.38
N ASN A 293 -2.99 6.19 -14.27
CA ASN A 293 -2.53 6.80 -15.51
C ASN A 293 -3.04 8.23 -15.56
N PHE A 294 -2.14 9.21 -15.69
CA PHE A 294 -2.46 10.63 -15.69
C PHE A 294 -2.03 11.30 -16.99
N ALA A 295 -2.97 11.88 -17.72
CA ALA A 295 -2.68 12.82 -18.79
C ALA A 295 -2.29 14.16 -18.15
N VAL A 296 -1.03 14.58 -18.34
CA VAL A 296 -0.45 15.74 -17.65
C VAL A 296 -0.16 16.92 -18.57
N ALA A 297 0.09 16.67 -19.85
CA ALA A 297 0.38 17.71 -20.82
C ALA A 297 -0.10 17.29 -22.21
N THR A 298 -0.39 18.29 -23.08
CA THR A 298 -0.65 18.10 -24.51
C THR A 298 0.39 18.83 -25.34
N ARG A 299 0.71 18.30 -26.51
CA ARG A 299 1.67 18.90 -27.44
C ARG A 299 0.92 19.75 -28.46
N THR A 300 1.25 21.05 -28.53
CA THR A 300 0.77 21.97 -29.57
C THR A 300 1.96 22.44 -30.39
N GLY A 301 2.06 21.96 -31.64
CA GLY A 301 3.25 22.15 -32.44
C GLY A 301 4.48 21.50 -31.79
N ASN A 302 5.49 22.31 -31.46
CA ASN A 302 6.72 21.85 -30.82
C ASN A 302 6.79 22.14 -29.31
N ARG A 303 5.69 22.55 -28.67
CA ARG A 303 5.64 22.94 -27.25
C ARG A 303 4.66 22.07 -26.46
N TRP A 304 5.05 21.71 -25.25
CA TRP A 304 4.18 21.06 -24.28
C TRP A 304 3.37 22.11 -23.51
N GLN A 305 2.08 21.88 -23.36
CA GLN A 305 1.17 22.68 -22.56
C GLN A 305 0.60 21.81 -21.43
N ALA A 306 0.69 22.30 -20.19
CA ALA A 306 0.15 21.59 -19.02
C ALA A 306 -1.38 21.47 -19.11
N LEU A 307 -1.90 20.30 -18.84
CA LEU A 307 -3.32 20.10 -18.56
C LEU A 307 -3.64 20.59 -17.16
N ARG A 308 -4.65 21.43 -17.01
CA ARG A 308 -5.10 22.02 -15.73
C ARG A 308 -6.61 21.95 -15.61
N PRO A 309 -7.15 21.06 -14.77
CA PRO A 309 -6.46 20.00 -14.02
C PRO A 309 -5.93 18.89 -14.94
N PRO A 310 -4.94 18.10 -14.49
CA PRO A 310 -4.57 16.83 -15.13
C PRO A 310 -5.79 15.89 -15.17
N ARG A 311 -5.77 14.91 -16.06
CA ARG A 311 -6.89 13.95 -16.17
C ARG A 311 -6.41 12.54 -15.83
N GLN A 312 -7.09 11.88 -14.92
CA GLN A 312 -6.90 10.45 -14.72
C GLN A 312 -7.60 9.69 -15.86
N LEU A 313 -6.85 8.82 -16.53
CA LEU A 313 -7.42 7.95 -17.54
C LEU A 313 -8.08 6.75 -16.88
N PRO A 314 -9.18 6.22 -17.46
CA PRO A 314 -9.83 5.05 -16.91
C PRO A 314 -8.87 3.86 -16.92
N PHE A 315 -8.88 3.11 -15.84
CA PHE A 315 -8.18 1.84 -15.75
C PHE A 315 -8.94 0.81 -16.63
N VAL A 316 -8.29 0.36 -17.69
CA VAL A 316 -8.81 -0.69 -18.56
C VAL A 316 -7.87 -1.88 -18.44
N TRP A 317 -8.34 -2.93 -17.81
CA TRP A 317 -7.58 -4.17 -17.70
C TRP A 317 -7.64 -4.92 -19.05
N LYS A 318 -6.60 -4.74 -19.85
CA LYS A 318 -6.51 -5.32 -21.20
C LYS A 318 -5.94 -6.74 -21.20
N SER A 319 -5.00 -7.02 -20.31
CA SER A 319 -4.29 -8.29 -20.23
C SER A 319 -4.59 -8.98 -18.89
N ARG A 320 -5.80 -9.48 -18.69
CA ARG A 320 -6.06 -10.29 -17.50
C ARG A 320 -5.36 -11.65 -17.61
N PRO A 321 -4.28 -11.92 -16.86
CA PRO A 321 -4.13 -13.26 -16.37
C PRO A 321 -5.32 -13.46 -15.41
N GLY A 322 -6.17 -14.43 -15.68
CA GLY A 322 -7.21 -14.82 -14.73
C GLY A 322 -6.57 -15.14 -13.37
N LEU A 323 -7.34 -15.13 -12.29
CA LEU A 323 -6.85 -15.59 -10.98
C LEU A 323 -6.20 -16.99 -11.09
N ASP A 324 -6.69 -17.82 -11.99
CA ASP A 324 -6.15 -19.15 -12.31
C ASP A 324 -4.72 -19.08 -12.87
N ALA A 325 -4.42 -18.11 -13.71
CA ALA A 325 -3.08 -17.93 -14.26
C ALA A 325 -2.09 -17.42 -13.19
N LEU A 326 -2.51 -16.47 -12.33
CA LEU A 326 -1.71 -16.04 -11.19
C LEU A 326 -1.47 -17.19 -10.21
N TRP A 327 -2.50 -17.96 -9.90
CA TRP A 327 -2.39 -19.13 -9.04
C TRP A 327 -1.44 -20.18 -9.63
N SER A 328 -1.61 -20.49 -10.91
CA SER A 328 -0.73 -21.42 -11.63
C SER A 328 0.72 -20.93 -11.62
N ARG A 329 0.96 -19.62 -11.81
CA ARG A 329 2.31 -19.04 -11.84
C ARG A 329 3.04 -19.12 -10.48
N ILE A 330 2.32 -19.16 -9.37
CA ILE A 330 2.93 -19.41 -8.05
C ILE A 330 3.62 -20.78 -8.03
N TRP A 331 3.02 -21.81 -8.66
CA TRP A 331 3.45 -23.20 -8.54
C TRP A 331 4.23 -23.70 -9.75
N ASN A 332 4.24 -22.97 -10.86
CA ASN A 332 4.88 -23.37 -12.10
C ASN A 332 5.83 -22.29 -12.62
N GLN A 333 6.95 -22.73 -13.17
CA GLN A 333 7.84 -21.83 -13.90
C GLN A 333 7.16 -21.35 -15.20
N PRO A 334 7.46 -20.12 -15.68
CA PRO A 334 7.01 -19.71 -17.00
C PRO A 334 7.67 -20.63 -18.06
N PRO A 335 7.00 -20.87 -19.19
CA PRO A 335 7.64 -21.59 -20.28
C PRO A 335 8.91 -20.85 -20.70
N PRO A 336 9.97 -21.57 -21.14
CA PRO A 336 11.17 -20.93 -21.61
C PRO A 336 10.81 -19.98 -22.75
N THR A 337 11.28 -18.74 -22.67
CA THR A 337 11.16 -17.77 -23.76
C THR A 337 11.93 -18.31 -24.96
N GLN A 338 11.20 -18.58 -26.07
CA GLN A 338 11.79 -18.97 -27.35
C GLN A 338 12.57 -17.84 -27.96
#